data_0097e75e4c528ba5240fccae1afe4631
#
_entry.id   0097e75e4c528ba5240fccae1afe4631
#
_cell.length_a   1.000
_cell.length_b   1.000
_cell.length_c   1.000
_cell.angle_alpha   90.00
_cell.angle_beta   90.00
_cell.angle_gamma   90.00
#
_symmetry.space_group_name_H-M   'P 1'
#
loop_
_entity.id
_entity.type
_entity.pdbx_description
1 polymer ?
#
loop_
_entity_poly.entity_id
_entity_poly.type
_entity_poly.pdbx_seq_one_letter_code
_entity_poly.pdbx_strand_id
1 'polypeptide(L)'
;MGPIGKATTRALLAGVLGAALPGAALAQFEAPKGAPAGTFGTPGQPTARLSYQYAYGMESPFTYRRNKDLDNGLRDNSLLFKTKVFGSITYRPTDWLAATLEMKLGREYAIREEQQIQLPSGDIRLPPRREPTLLVEQALITVRQVIAPFEINLGRRNYEDDRHWVFDGSMDVASLSYRHENVRAEAMVARDVLWSLDALRHSNKARIESAMVYADYRGFDNQVLAAYVLKRNDLSGNEGRPLMLGLRGHGKPSAAFSWWAEAAWLRGHDENGNRFRAHGLDVGATYRFADLPFDPNITLAYANGSGDGNPGDGVNTEFRQTGLQTNEAKYIGLSKFKAYGETLDSELSNLRVMTLGLGARAAPGVSLDLVYHRYRLNAYASEIRNWALTAQMNTLAGQQSKDVGQALDLVVGFRGLFGVRRLGLDLRAGVFMPGQAFRTADGNLANTAGRRADRGASVIAKFRY
;
A
#
# COMPACT_ATOMS: atom_id res chain seq x y z
N MET A 1 -37.93 14.54 19.41
CA MET A 1 -36.51 14.19 19.54
C MET A 1 -36.39 12.90 20.36
N GLY A 2 -36.29 11.75 19.75
CA GLY A 2 -36.23 10.42 20.40
C GLY A 2 -34.90 9.76 20.10
N PRO A 3 -34.37 8.91 20.96
CA PRO A 3 -33.00 8.40 20.89
C PRO A 3 -32.93 7.19 19.93
N ILE A 4 -32.51 7.41 18.71
CA ILE A 4 -32.17 6.35 17.75
C ILE A 4 -30.64 6.29 17.64
N GLY A 5 -30.00 5.56 18.54
CA GLY A 5 -28.55 5.51 18.48
C GLY A 5 -27.88 4.27 19.07
N LYS A 6 -28.60 3.38 19.73
CA LYS A 6 -27.97 2.26 20.46
C LYS A 6 -28.32 0.83 19.99
N ALA A 7 -29.24 0.66 19.06
CA ALA A 7 -29.68 -0.66 18.63
C ALA A 7 -28.92 -1.21 17.40
N THR A 8 -28.39 -0.35 16.55
CA THR A 8 -27.77 -0.73 15.27
C THR A 8 -26.37 -1.33 15.44
N THR A 9 -25.63 -0.96 16.48
CA THR A 9 -24.25 -1.44 16.67
C THR A 9 -24.19 -2.88 17.21
N ARG A 10 -25.19 -3.33 17.95
CA ARG A 10 -25.25 -4.71 18.49
C ARG A 10 -25.66 -5.75 17.46
N ALA A 11 -26.49 -5.37 16.50
CA ALA A 11 -26.95 -6.29 15.45
C ALA A 11 -25.87 -6.59 14.39
N LEU A 12 -24.95 -5.67 14.15
CA LEU A 12 -23.86 -5.84 13.19
C LEU A 12 -22.75 -6.78 13.71
N LEU A 13 -22.48 -6.81 15.01
CA LEU A 13 -21.50 -7.75 15.59
C LEU A 13 -22.02 -9.20 15.60
N ALA A 14 -23.32 -9.40 15.77
CA ALA A 14 -23.92 -10.74 15.78
C ALA A 14 -24.02 -11.39 14.38
N GLY A 15 -24.17 -10.58 13.33
CA GLY A 15 -24.26 -11.08 11.93
C GLY A 15 -22.95 -11.59 11.36
N VAL A 16 -21.79 -11.12 11.86
CA VAL A 16 -20.48 -11.56 11.38
C VAL A 16 -20.02 -12.86 12.07
N LEU A 17 -20.52 -13.15 13.27
CA LEU A 17 -20.21 -14.36 14.02
C LEU A 17 -21.08 -15.59 13.64
N GLY A 18 -22.18 -15.38 12.94
CA GLY A 18 -23.14 -16.46 12.55
C GLY A 18 -22.81 -17.22 11.25
N ALA A 19 -21.80 -16.83 10.50
CA ALA A 19 -21.38 -17.50 9.26
C ALA A 19 -20.23 -18.50 9.46
N ALA A 20 -20.03 -19.01 10.66
CA ALA A 20 -19.13 -20.13 10.91
C ALA A 20 -19.81 -21.43 10.47
N LEU A 21 -19.36 -21.98 9.35
CA LEU A 21 -19.79 -23.29 8.84
C LEU A 21 -19.55 -24.39 9.90
N PRO A 22 -20.51 -25.31 10.11
CA PRO A 22 -20.34 -26.38 11.08
C PRO A 22 -19.43 -27.48 10.52
N GLY A 23 -18.43 -27.85 11.31
CA GLY A 23 -17.89 -29.20 11.36
C GLY A 23 -17.06 -29.67 10.17
N ALA A 24 -15.88 -29.11 9.97
CA ALA A 24 -14.80 -29.83 9.29
C ALA A 24 -13.70 -30.11 10.31
N ALA A 25 -13.34 -31.39 10.42
CA ALA A 25 -12.30 -31.88 11.32
C ALA A 25 -11.02 -31.05 11.20
N LEU A 26 -10.54 -30.51 12.31
CA LEU A 26 -9.27 -29.81 12.43
C LEU A 26 -8.12 -30.80 12.19
N ALA A 27 -7.76 -31.01 10.92
CA ALA A 27 -6.43 -31.49 10.63
C ALA A 27 -5.44 -30.41 11.03
N GLN A 28 -4.54 -30.75 11.97
CA GLN A 28 -3.40 -29.91 12.32
C GLN A 28 -2.48 -29.81 11.10
N PHE A 29 -2.69 -28.83 10.26
CA PHE A 29 -1.76 -28.49 9.19
C PHE A 29 -0.99 -27.23 9.65
N GLU A 30 0.31 -27.40 9.91
CA GLU A 30 1.22 -26.27 9.88
C GLU A 30 1.12 -25.68 8.47
N ALA A 31 0.63 -24.43 8.41
CA ALA A 31 0.69 -23.69 7.16
C ALA A 31 2.17 -23.61 6.76
N PRO A 32 2.55 -23.99 5.54
CA PRO A 32 3.85 -23.62 5.05
C PRO A 32 3.92 -22.09 5.22
N LYS A 33 5.01 -21.61 5.82
CA LYS A 33 5.35 -20.19 5.80
C LYS A 33 5.40 -19.84 4.32
N GLY A 34 4.31 -19.30 3.81
CA GLY A 34 4.25 -18.85 2.43
C GLY A 34 5.46 -17.96 2.24
N ALA A 35 6.27 -18.22 1.24
CA ALA A 35 7.30 -17.28 0.88
C ALA A 35 6.57 -15.95 0.66
N PRO A 36 6.91 -14.88 1.40
CA PRO A 36 6.24 -13.61 1.21
C PRO A 36 6.34 -13.27 -0.27
N ALA A 37 5.24 -12.85 -0.86
CA ALA A 37 5.19 -12.44 -2.24
C ALA A 37 6.35 -11.46 -2.49
N GLY A 38 7.19 -11.73 -3.49
CA GLY A 38 8.35 -10.89 -3.81
C GLY A 38 9.57 -11.03 -2.91
N THR A 39 9.53 -11.73 -1.78
CA THR A 39 10.76 -12.08 -1.06
C THR A 39 11.35 -13.36 -1.63
N PHE A 40 12.64 -13.31 -1.95
CA PHE A 40 13.40 -14.47 -2.38
C PHE A 40 13.40 -15.52 -1.24
N GLY A 41 12.61 -16.59 -1.38
CA GLY A 41 12.51 -17.65 -0.37
C GLY A 41 13.86 -18.31 -0.10
N THR A 42 14.10 -18.77 1.13
CA THR A 42 15.27 -19.56 1.50
C THR A 42 15.25 -20.89 0.72
N PRO A 43 16.35 -21.38 0.14
CA PRO A 43 16.38 -22.66 -0.53
C PRO A 43 16.08 -23.78 0.48
N GLY A 44 14.97 -24.49 0.32
CA GLY A 44 14.77 -25.77 0.97
C GLY A 44 15.66 -26.83 0.32
N GLN A 45 16.14 -27.81 1.09
CA GLN A 45 16.88 -28.94 0.56
C GLN A 45 16.03 -29.71 -0.48
N PRO A 46 16.64 -30.23 -1.55
CA PRO A 46 15.94 -30.98 -2.56
C PRO A 46 15.44 -32.32 -2.00
N THR A 47 14.15 -32.51 -1.97
CA THR A 47 13.51 -33.81 -1.79
C THR A 47 12.78 -34.15 -3.09
N ALA A 48 13.25 -35.10 -3.81
CA ALA A 48 12.64 -35.62 -5.05
C ALA A 48 11.29 -36.27 -4.75
N ARG A 49 10.27 -35.49 -4.46
CA ARG A 49 8.88 -35.95 -4.27
C ARG A 49 7.93 -34.92 -4.83
N LEU A 50 6.98 -35.41 -5.63
CA LEU A 50 5.77 -34.68 -6.01
C LEU A 50 5.17 -34.00 -4.78
N SER A 51 5.16 -32.68 -4.74
CA SER A 51 4.66 -31.95 -3.59
C SER A 51 3.61 -30.92 -3.99
N TYR A 52 2.56 -30.84 -3.17
CA TYR A 52 1.55 -29.80 -3.23
C TYR A 52 1.63 -28.93 -1.99
N GLN A 53 1.64 -27.62 -2.19
CA GLN A 53 1.49 -26.67 -1.10
C GLN A 53 0.25 -25.83 -1.37
N TYR A 54 -0.61 -25.67 -0.38
CA TYR A 54 -1.77 -24.80 -0.50
C TYR A 54 -1.87 -23.86 0.67
N ALA A 55 -2.41 -22.67 0.43
CA ALA A 55 -2.76 -21.72 1.45
C ALA A 55 -4.14 -21.14 1.15
N TYR A 56 -4.85 -20.73 2.17
CA TYR A 56 -6.11 -20.03 2.04
C TYR A 56 -6.27 -19.04 3.19
N GLY A 57 -7.12 -18.06 2.97
CA GLY A 57 -7.40 -17.09 4.00
C GLY A 57 -8.55 -16.18 3.60
N MET A 58 -8.92 -15.33 4.53
CA MET A 58 -9.97 -14.33 4.34
C MET A 58 -9.53 -12.99 4.91
N GLU A 59 -9.86 -11.94 4.22
CA GLU A 59 -9.71 -10.57 4.69
C GLU A 59 -11.04 -9.83 4.53
N SER A 60 -11.45 -9.13 5.58
CA SER A 60 -12.70 -8.38 5.58
C SER A 60 -12.49 -6.99 6.18
N PRO A 61 -12.03 -6.01 5.37
CA PRO A 61 -11.92 -4.64 5.81
C PRO A 61 -13.28 -3.93 5.79
N PHE A 62 -13.57 -3.22 6.90
CA PHE A 62 -14.53 -2.15 7.00
C PHE A 62 -13.77 -0.83 6.92
N THR A 63 -14.16 0.05 6.03
CA THR A 63 -13.50 1.34 5.84
C THR A 63 -14.55 2.43 5.95
N TYR A 64 -14.40 3.29 6.96
CA TYR A 64 -15.16 4.52 7.10
C TYR A 64 -14.26 5.70 6.77
N ARG A 65 -14.73 6.61 5.92
CA ARG A 65 -14.07 7.88 5.63
C ARG A 65 -15.08 9.01 5.80
N ARG A 66 -14.64 10.09 6.42
CA ARG A 66 -15.44 11.30 6.69
C ARG A 66 -14.72 12.51 6.16
N ASN A 67 -15.50 13.40 5.54
CA ASN A 67 -15.08 14.75 5.16
C ASN A 67 -13.81 14.73 4.28
N LYS A 68 -13.89 14.04 3.13
CA LYS A 68 -12.77 13.91 2.19
C LYS A 68 -12.47 15.24 1.47
N ASP A 69 -13.47 16.06 1.28
CA ASP A 69 -13.36 17.40 0.68
C ASP A 69 -12.98 18.49 1.70
N LEU A 70 -12.86 18.13 2.99
CA LEU A 70 -12.58 19.02 4.12
C LEU A 70 -13.67 20.10 4.35
N ASP A 71 -14.85 19.93 3.75
CA ASP A 71 -16.00 20.82 3.84
C ASP A 71 -17.18 20.17 4.59
N ASN A 72 -17.41 20.55 5.84
CA ASN A 72 -18.54 20.02 6.64
C ASN A 72 -19.92 20.36 6.09
N GLY A 73 -20.04 21.26 5.14
CA GLY A 73 -21.31 21.62 4.51
C GLY A 73 -21.80 20.61 3.51
N LEU A 74 -20.91 19.74 3.02
CA LEU A 74 -21.23 18.67 2.09
C LEU A 74 -21.22 17.31 2.80
N ARG A 75 -22.05 16.39 2.33
CA ARG A 75 -22.08 15.02 2.86
C ARG A 75 -21.30 14.10 1.93
N ASP A 76 -20.05 13.85 2.26
CA ASP A 76 -19.16 12.98 1.49
C ASP A 76 -18.66 11.76 2.28
N ASN A 77 -19.35 11.42 3.36
CA ASN A 77 -19.00 10.27 4.20
C ASN A 77 -19.22 8.97 3.46
N SER A 78 -18.30 8.02 3.63
CA SER A 78 -18.43 6.68 3.06
C SER A 78 -18.19 5.59 4.11
N LEU A 79 -18.98 4.53 4.04
CA LEU A 79 -18.78 3.30 4.81
C LEU A 79 -18.80 2.13 3.85
N LEU A 80 -17.66 1.51 3.66
CA LEU A 80 -17.44 0.40 2.75
C LEU A 80 -17.12 -0.87 3.54
N PHE A 81 -17.68 -1.96 3.11
CA PHE A 81 -17.30 -3.30 3.58
C PHE A 81 -16.83 -4.13 2.39
N LYS A 82 -15.67 -4.75 2.53
CA LYS A 82 -15.11 -5.60 1.50
C LYS A 82 -14.83 -6.99 2.07
N THR A 83 -15.27 -8.02 1.36
CA THR A 83 -14.90 -9.40 1.69
C THR A 83 -13.95 -9.90 0.61
N LYS A 84 -12.84 -10.50 1.01
CA LYS A 84 -11.89 -11.16 0.13
C LYS A 84 -11.58 -12.53 0.71
N VAL A 85 -11.80 -13.57 -0.10
CA VAL A 85 -11.34 -14.93 0.17
C VAL A 85 -10.27 -15.24 -0.85
N PHE A 86 -9.14 -15.75 -0.40
CA PHE A 86 -8.06 -16.12 -1.29
C PHE A 86 -7.63 -17.57 -1.08
N GLY A 87 -7.14 -18.16 -2.15
CA GLY A 87 -6.55 -19.47 -2.14
C GLY A 87 -5.37 -19.54 -3.09
N SER A 88 -4.32 -20.23 -2.68
CA SER A 88 -3.18 -20.51 -3.54
C SER A 88 -2.83 -21.99 -3.51
N ILE A 89 -2.35 -22.50 -4.63
CA ILE A 89 -1.78 -23.83 -4.77
C ILE A 89 -0.45 -23.73 -5.52
N THR A 90 0.58 -24.39 -5.00
CA THR A 90 1.85 -24.58 -5.69
C THR A 90 2.06 -26.05 -5.91
N TYR A 91 2.19 -26.46 -7.16
CA TYR A 91 2.47 -27.82 -7.59
C TYR A 91 3.92 -27.93 -8.05
N ARG A 92 4.65 -28.89 -7.52
CA ARG A 92 6.05 -29.19 -7.87
C ARG A 92 6.16 -30.64 -8.35
N PRO A 93 6.07 -30.86 -9.67
CA PRO A 93 6.24 -32.21 -10.23
C PRO A 93 7.69 -32.70 -10.11
N THR A 94 8.65 -31.78 -10.10
CA THR A 94 10.09 -32.06 -10.01
C THR A 94 10.75 -30.95 -9.15
N ASP A 95 12.02 -31.15 -8.80
CA ASP A 95 12.80 -30.17 -8.04
C ASP A 95 13.10 -28.90 -8.86
N TRP A 96 13.10 -29.01 -10.16
CA TRP A 96 13.42 -27.92 -11.08
C TRP A 96 12.19 -27.18 -11.64
N LEU A 97 10.95 -27.72 -11.48
CA LEU A 97 9.72 -27.13 -12.01
C LEU A 97 8.68 -26.91 -10.92
N ALA A 98 8.13 -25.71 -10.88
CA ALA A 98 6.97 -25.41 -10.05
C ALA A 98 5.93 -24.61 -10.84
N ALA A 99 4.65 -24.85 -10.54
CA ALA A 99 3.53 -24.06 -11.03
C ALA A 99 2.74 -23.53 -9.84
N THR A 100 2.49 -22.24 -9.80
CA THR A 100 1.73 -21.58 -8.71
C THR A 100 0.51 -20.88 -9.28
N LEU A 101 -0.66 -21.13 -8.67
CA LEU A 101 -1.89 -20.39 -8.94
C LEU A 101 -2.38 -19.78 -7.62
N GLU A 102 -2.67 -18.48 -7.63
CA GLU A 102 -3.32 -17.77 -6.53
C GLU A 102 -4.49 -16.95 -7.07
N MET A 103 -5.63 -17.12 -6.44
CA MET A 103 -6.87 -16.43 -6.81
C MET A 103 -7.50 -15.75 -5.59
N LYS A 104 -8.11 -14.59 -5.81
CA LYS A 104 -8.87 -13.83 -4.80
C LYS A 104 -10.29 -13.60 -5.28
N LEU A 105 -11.26 -14.17 -4.59
CA LEU A 105 -12.66 -13.82 -4.76
C LEU A 105 -12.98 -12.67 -3.82
N GLY A 106 -13.46 -11.58 -4.36
CA GLY A 106 -13.78 -10.39 -3.59
C GLY A 106 -15.11 -9.78 -3.97
N ARG A 107 -15.71 -9.10 -3.00
CA ARG A 107 -16.86 -8.23 -3.23
C ARG A 107 -16.81 -7.05 -2.29
N GLU A 108 -17.09 -5.86 -2.81
CA GLU A 108 -17.22 -4.65 -2.04
C GLU A 108 -18.66 -4.23 -1.94
N TYR A 109 -19.08 -3.89 -0.74
CA TYR A 109 -20.42 -3.40 -0.44
C TYR A 109 -20.31 -1.96 0.05
N ALA A 110 -20.97 -1.03 -0.62
CA ALA A 110 -21.19 0.30 -0.10
C ALA A 110 -22.37 0.24 0.88
N ILE A 111 -22.10 0.31 2.19
CA ILE A 111 -23.13 0.37 3.22
C ILE A 111 -23.69 1.80 3.26
N ARG A 112 -22.81 2.77 3.11
CA ARG A 112 -23.14 4.20 3.01
C ARG A 112 -22.15 4.86 2.08
N GLU A 113 -22.62 5.57 1.09
CA GLU A 113 -21.80 6.39 0.20
C GLU A 113 -22.60 7.65 -0.11
N GLU A 114 -22.19 8.75 0.51
CA GLU A 114 -22.88 10.02 0.41
C GLU A 114 -22.34 10.90 -0.73
N GLN A 115 -21.49 10.36 -1.59
CA GLN A 115 -21.00 11.09 -2.76
C GLN A 115 -22.13 11.34 -3.75
N GLN A 116 -22.73 12.51 -3.64
CA GLN A 116 -23.46 13.12 -4.75
C GLN A 116 -22.43 13.83 -5.62
N ILE A 117 -21.92 13.17 -6.64
CA ILE A 117 -21.16 13.85 -7.70
C ILE A 117 -22.19 14.62 -8.53
N GLN A 118 -22.34 15.90 -8.26
CA GLN A 118 -23.10 16.78 -9.12
C GLN A 118 -22.25 17.01 -10.37
N LEU A 119 -22.68 16.43 -11.49
CA LEU A 119 -22.05 16.69 -12.77
C LEU A 119 -22.34 18.15 -13.19
N PRO A 120 -21.52 18.77 -14.06
CA PRO A 120 -21.79 20.10 -14.62
C PRO A 120 -23.15 20.20 -15.30
N SER A 121 -23.75 19.08 -15.72
CA SER A 121 -25.11 18.97 -16.25
C SER A 121 -26.23 19.06 -15.21
N GLY A 122 -25.91 19.08 -13.92
CA GLY A 122 -26.90 19.01 -12.84
C GLY A 122 -27.37 17.60 -12.49
N ASP A 123 -26.93 16.57 -13.20
CA ASP A 123 -27.30 15.18 -12.96
C ASP A 123 -26.58 14.61 -11.73
N ILE A 124 -27.29 13.80 -10.95
CA ILE A 124 -26.71 13.05 -9.82
C ILE A 124 -26.24 11.70 -10.33
N ARG A 125 -24.93 11.47 -10.33
CA ARG A 125 -24.35 10.18 -10.65
C ARG A 125 -24.40 9.28 -9.41
N LEU A 126 -25.21 8.23 -9.45
CA LEU A 126 -25.18 7.17 -8.45
C LEU A 126 -23.86 6.39 -8.55
N PRO A 127 -23.26 5.99 -7.42
CA PRO A 127 -22.05 5.19 -7.43
C PRO A 127 -22.27 3.88 -8.22
N PRO A 128 -21.29 3.41 -8.96
CA PRO A 128 -21.43 2.19 -9.74
C PRO A 128 -21.70 0.99 -8.83
N ARG A 129 -22.62 0.11 -9.27
CA ARG A 129 -22.94 -1.13 -8.58
C ARG A 129 -21.68 -1.98 -8.47
N ARG A 130 -21.22 -2.26 -7.25
CA ARG A 130 -20.00 -2.99 -7.00
C ARG A 130 -20.24 -4.49 -7.08
N GLU A 131 -19.75 -5.08 -8.12
CA GLU A 131 -19.99 -6.49 -8.42
C GLU A 131 -18.86 -7.38 -7.87
N PRO A 132 -19.07 -8.71 -7.75
CA PRO A 132 -18.01 -9.62 -7.34
C PRO A 132 -16.86 -9.62 -8.35
N THR A 133 -15.64 -9.81 -7.86
CA THR A 133 -14.42 -9.93 -8.66
C THR A 133 -13.72 -11.25 -8.35
N LEU A 134 -13.19 -11.92 -9.36
CA LEU A 134 -12.32 -13.07 -9.20
C LEU A 134 -10.94 -12.72 -9.78
N LEU A 135 -10.03 -12.28 -8.91
CA LEU A 135 -8.73 -11.81 -9.32
C LEU A 135 -7.74 -12.98 -9.38
N VAL A 136 -7.00 -13.07 -10.48
CA VAL A 136 -5.86 -13.98 -10.62
C VAL A 136 -4.62 -13.19 -10.18
N GLU A 137 -4.19 -13.40 -8.94
CA GLU A 137 -3.04 -12.70 -8.36
C GLU A 137 -1.72 -13.30 -8.80
N GLN A 138 -1.66 -14.64 -8.89
CA GLN A 138 -0.52 -15.36 -9.44
C GLN A 138 -0.98 -16.49 -10.36
N ALA A 139 -0.30 -16.64 -11.47
CA ALA A 139 -0.38 -17.78 -12.39
C ALA A 139 1.02 -17.93 -13.01
N LEU A 140 1.92 -18.60 -12.27
CA LEU A 140 3.36 -18.56 -12.46
C LEU A 140 3.95 -19.94 -12.69
N ILE A 141 4.79 -20.06 -13.69
CA ILE A 141 5.69 -21.19 -13.89
C ILE A 141 7.09 -20.76 -13.47
N THR A 142 7.72 -21.55 -12.61
CA THR A 142 9.09 -21.33 -12.14
C THR A 142 9.97 -22.51 -12.53
N VAL A 143 11.06 -22.24 -13.23
CA VAL A 143 12.09 -23.22 -13.62
C VAL A 143 13.37 -22.92 -12.85
N ARG A 144 13.86 -23.90 -12.10
CA ARG A 144 15.03 -23.77 -11.19
C ARG A 144 16.10 -24.79 -11.56
N GLN A 145 17.36 -24.50 -11.24
CA GLN A 145 18.47 -25.46 -11.25
C GLN A 145 18.78 -26.11 -12.62
N VAL A 146 18.05 -25.77 -13.67
CA VAL A 146 18.39 -26.25 -15.02
C VAL A 146 19.69 -25.62 -15.50
N ILE A 147 19.91 -24.35 -15.12
CA ILE A 147 21.15 -23.59 -15.31
C ILE A 147 21.46 -22.93 -13.96
N ALA A 148 22.01 -23.70 -13.01
CA ALA A 148 22.37 -23.15 -11.71
C ALA A 148 23.43 -22.04 -11.86
N PRO A 149 23.33 -20.91 -11.13
CA PRO A 149 22.42 -20.59 -10.03
C PRO A 149 21.18 -19.76 -10.44
N PHE A 150 20.67 -19.94 -11.63
CA PHE A 150 19.58 -19.15 -12.19
C PHE A 150 18.20 -19.79 -11.97
N GLU A 151 17.19 -18.94 -11.83
CA GLU A 151 15.77 -19.27 -11.79
C GLU A 151 15.03 -18.44 -12.84
N ILE A 152 14.21 -19.08 -13.67
CA ILE A 152 13.36 -18.41 -14.66
C ILE A 152 11.92 -18.44 -14.16
N ASN A 153 11.24 -17.29 -14.22
CA ASN A 153 9.83 -17.14 -13.88
C ASN A 153 9.05 -16.60 -15.07
N LEU A 154 7.95 -17.26 -15.41
CA LEU A 154 7.08 -16.90 -16.52
C LEU A 154 5.62 -16.89 -16.08
N GLY A 155 4.89 -15.83 -16.36
CA GLY A 155 3.47 -15.70 -16.06
C GLY A 155 3.17 -14.56 -15.10
N ARG A 156 2.01 -14.62 -14.42
CA ARG A 156 1.58 -13.57 -13.48
C ARG A 156 2.20 -13.78 -12.13
N ARG A 157 2.88 -12.74 -11.63
CA ARG A 157 3.53 -12.74 -10.32
C ARG A 157 3.18 -11.47 -9.55
N ASN A 158 2.87 -11.63 -8.25
CA ASN A 158 2.75 -10.51 -7.34
C ASN A 158 4.15 -10.04 -6.89
N TYR A 159 4.41 -8.75 -7.08
CA TYR A 159 5.61 -8.07 -6.58
C TYR A 159 5.23 -7.19 -5.40
N GLU A 160 5.95 -7.35 -4.31
CA GLU A 160 5.77 -6.60 -3.08
C GLU A 160 7.15 -6.28 -2.50
N ASP A 161 7.45 -5.03 -2.23
CA ASP A 161 8.63 -4.65 -1.46
C ASP A 161 8.26 -4.36 0.01
N ASP A 162 9.26 -4.37 0.90
CA ASP A 162 9.05 -4.35 2.36
C ASP A 162 8.17 -3.18 2.86
N ARG A 163 8.21 -2.05 2.16
CA ARG A 163 7.44 -0.85 2.50
C ARG A 163 6.38 -0.50 1.45
N HIS A 164 6.20 -1.37 0.48
CA HIS A 164 5.32 -1.15 -0.66
C HIS A 164 5.55 0.19 -1.35
N TRP A 165 6.83 0.60 -1.43
CA TRP A 165 7.22 1.91 -1.92
C TRP A 165 7.37 1.96 -3.44
N VAL A 166 7.81 0.85 -4.04
CA VAL A 166 7.94 0.67 -5.49
C VAL A 166 6.82 -0.19 -6.03
N PHE A 167 6.57 -1.35 -5.38
CA PHE A 167 5.62 -2.33 -5.84
C PHE A 167 4.77 -2.91 -4.71
N ASP A 168 3.48 -3.04 -4.99
CA ASP A 168 2.50 -3.87 -4.29
C ASP A 168 1.41 -4.26 -5.28
N GLY A 169 1.72 -5.18 -6.18
CA GLY A 169 0.77 -5.59 -7.20
C GLY A 169 1.27 -6.70 -8.12
N SER A 170 0.33 -7.24 -8.87
CA SER A 170 0.54 -8.36 -9.78
C SER A 170 0.80 -7.87 -11.20
N MET A 171 1.84 -8.42 -11.83
CA MET A 171 2.22 -8.15 -13.23
C MET A 171 2.43 -9.46 -13.98
N ASP A 172 2.19 -9.46 -15.29
CA ASP A 172 2.54 -10.56 -16.18
C ASP A 172 4.00 -10.39 -16.60
N VAL A 173 4.87 -11.32 -16.21
CA VAL A 173 6.33 -11.18 -16.27
C VAL A 173 7.03 -12.33 -16.97
N ALA A 174 8.19 -12.03 -17.55
CA ALA A 174 9.26 -12.97 -17.77
C ALA A 174 10.48 -12.44 -17.00
N SER A 175 10.99 -13.23 -16.05
CA SER A 175 12.14 -12.83 -15.23
C SER A 175 13.20 -13.91 -15.13
N LEU A 176 14.44 -13.47 -14.98
CA LEU A 176 15.62 -14.24 -14.68
C LEU A 176 16.18 -13.79 -13.35
N SER A 177 16.18 -14.68 -12.36
CA SER A 177 16.73 -14.43 -11.04
C SER A 177 18.06 -15.18 -10.87
N TYR A 178 19.02 -14.51 -10.25
CA TYR A 178 20.32 -15.05 -9.88
C TYR A 178 20.46 -15.03 -8.37
N ARG A 179 20.99 -16.12 -7.80
CA ARG A 179 21.25 -16.19 -6.35
C ARG A 179 22.54 -16.96 -6.11
N HIS A 180 23.50 -16.28 -5.54
CA HIS A 180 24.75 -16.88 -5.13
C HIS A 180 25.26 -16.21 -3.86
N GLU A 181 25.53 -16.99 -2.83
CA GLU A 181 25.95 -16.52 -1.51
C GLU A 181 25.05 -15.39 -0.99
N ASN A 182 25.63 -14.23 -0.78
CA ASN A 182 24.95 -13.03 -0.25
C ASN A 182 24.39 -12.11 -1.34
N VAL A 183 24.59 -12.43 -2.62
CA VAL A 183 24.13 -11.61 -3.75
C VAL A 183 22.87 -12.23 -4.35
N ARG A 184 21.88 -11.38 -4.58
CA ARG A 184 20.69 -11.71 -5.37
C ARG A 184 20.51 -10.66 -6.44
N ALA A 185 20.15 -11.09 -7.63
CA ALA A 185 19.80 -10.20 -8.72
C ALA A 185 18.58 -10.72 -9.47
N GLU A 186 17.80 -9.85 -10.04
CA GLU A 186 16.66 -10.19 -10.90
C GLU A 186 16.61 -9.20 -12.06
N ALA A 187 16.51 -9.73 -13.28
CA ALA A 187 16.14 -8.97 -14.45
C ALA A 187 14.76 -9.40 -14.91
N MET A 188 13.86 -8.45 -15.17
CA MET A 188 12.51 -8.75 -15.63
C MET A 188 12.06 -7.83 -16.76
N VAL A 189 11.20 -8.37 -17.61
CA VAL A 189 10.29 -7.62 -18.45
C VAL A 189 8.87 -7.97 -18.04
N ALA A 190 8.01 -6.97 -17.95
CA ALA A 190 6.68 -7.14 -17.45
C ALA A 190 5.69 -6.28 -18.23
N ARG A 191 4.44 -6.69 -18.19
CA ARG A 191 3.31 -5.86 -18.58
C ARG A 191 2.33 -5.86 -17.43
N ASP A 192 1.74 -4.71 -17.10
CA ASP A 192 0.85 -4.61 -15.95
C ASP A 192 -0.28 -5.63 -16.04
N VAL A 193 -0.84 -5.84 -17.23
CA VAL A 193 -1.79 -6.93 -17.50
C VAL A 193 -1.80 -7.29 -19.00
N LEU A 194 -1.46 -8.53 -19.37
CA LEU A 194 -1.63 -9.06 -20.73
C LEU A 194 -3.09 -9.42 -21.01
N TRP A 195 -3.76 -10.02 -20.01
CA TRP A 195 -5.19 -10.31 -19.99
C TRP A 195 -5.81 -9.78 -18.70
N SER A 196 -7.13 -9.78 -18.62
CA SER A 196 -7.84 -9.21 -17.46
C SER A 196 -7.32 -9.79 -16.14
N LEU A 197 -7.10 -8.91 -15.15
CA LEU A 197 -6.83 -9.34 -13.78
C LEU A 197 -8.06 -10.01 -13.15
N ASP A 198 -9.25 -9.51 -13.49
CA ASP A 198 -10.53 -10.08 -13.08
C ASP A 198 -10.98 -11.14 -14.12
N ALA A 199 -11.02 -12.40 -13.69
CA ALA A 199 -11.45 -13.51 -14.54
C ALA A 199 -12.95 -13.48 -14.89
N LEU A 200 -13.76 -12.72 -14.16
CA LEU A 200 -15.18 -12.56 -14.43
C LEU A 200 -15.47 -11.44 -15.46
N ARG A 201 -14.49 -10.59 -15.75
CA ARG A 201 -14.69 -9.40 -16.59
C ARG A 201 -13.47 -9.00 -17.38
N HIS A 202 -13.70 -8.63 -18.62
CA HIS A 202 -12.71 -7.90 -19.40
C HIS A 202 -12.65 -6.46 -18.90
N SER A 203 -11.50 -6.05 -18.37
CA SER A 203 -11.22 -4.64 -18.05
C SER A 203 -10.19 -4.11 -19.04
N ASN A 204 -10.50 -2.99 -19.70
CA ASN A 204 -9.50 -2.22 -20.42
C ASN A 204 -8.56 -1.61 -19.38
N LYS A 205 -7.40 -2.19 -19.20
CA LYS A 205 -6.36 -1.65 -18.31
C LYS A 205 -5.31 -0.91 -19.11
N ALA A 206 -4.65 0.03 -18.43
CA ALA A 206 -3.49 0.71 -18.95
C ALA A 206 -2.47 -0.30 -19.49
N ARG A 207 -1.99 -0.05 -20.72
CA ARG A 207 -0.98 -0.90 -21.35
C ARG A 207 0.40 -0.39 -20.97
N ILE A 208 0.82 -0.68 -19.73
CA ILE A 208 2.11 -0.25 -19.21
C ILE A 208 3.08 -1.43 -19.29
N GLU A 209 4.17 -1.21 -20.01
CA GLU A 209 5.29 -2.14 -20.07
C GLU A 209 6.38 -1.68 -19.11
N SER A 210 7.02 -2.64 -18.47
CA SER A 210 8.09 -2.40 -17.51
C SER A 210 9.28 -3.30 -17.80
N ALA A 211 10.48 -2.77 -17.61
CA ALA A 211 11.71 -3.54 -17.57
C ALA A 211 12.48 -3.13 -16.32
N MET A 212 12.96 -4.11 -15.54
CA MET A 212 13.67 -3.85 -14.29
C MET A 212 14.90 -4.71 -14.18
N VAL A 213 15.94 -4.15 -13.62
CA VAL A 213 17.07 -4.87 -13.04
C VAL A 213 17.15 -4.45 -11.57
N TYR A 214 17.14 -5.45 -10.70
CA TYR A 214 17.25 -5.30 -9.25
C TYR A 214 18.40 -6.17 -8.74
N ALA A 215 19.21 -5.66 -7.81
CA ALA A 215 20.22 -6.45 -7.13
C ALA A 215 20.26 -6.10 -5.66
N ASP A 216 20.41 -7.10 -4.79
CA ASP A 216 20.60 -6.92 -3.36
C ASP A 216 21.80 -7.69 -2.82
N TYR A 217 22.40 -7.12 -1.77
CA TYR A 217 23.48 -7.70 -1.00
C TYR A 217 23.04 -7.91 0.45
N ARG A 218 23.25 -9.12 0.97
CA ARG A 218 22.82 -9.58 2.31
C ARG A 218 23.97 -10.10 3.17
N GLY A 219 25.19 -9.65 2.88
CA GLY A 219 26.38 -10.06 3.65
C GLY A 219 26.53 -9.38 5.01
N PHE A 220 25.66 -8.42 5.34
CA PHE A 220 25.58 -7.82 6.68
C PHE A 220 24.49 -8.49 7.50
N ASP A 221 24.76 -8.79 8.77
CA ASP A 221 23.80 -9.45 9.65
C ASP A 221 22.49 -8.68 9.75
N ASN A 222 21.39 -9.35 9.35
CA ASN A 222 20.03 -8.81 9.38
C ASN A 222 19.83 -7.48 8.62
N GLN A 223 20.65 -7.22 7.60
CA GLN A 223 20.57 -6.02 6.78
C GLN A 223 20.59 -6.36 5.30
N VAL A 224 19.95 -5.53 4.50
CA VAL A 224 19.88 -5.64 3.05
C VAL A 224 20.25 -4.28 2.46
N LEU A 225 21.15 -4.28 1.48
CA LEU A 225 21.42 -3.14 0.62
C LEU A 225 21.06 -3.53 -0.82
N ALA A 226 20.34 -2.67 -1.51
CA ALA A 226 19.88 -2.95 -2.86
C ALA A 226 20.00 -1.74 -3.78
N ALA A 227 20.09 -2.03 -5.07
CA ALA A 227 19.97 -1.03 -6.13
C ALA A 227 19.06 -1.56 -7.23
N TYR A 228 18.36 -0.66 -7.90
CA TYR A 228 17.49 -1.03 -9.02
C TYR A 228 17.43 0.03 -10.10
N VAL A 229 17.11 -0.42 -11.30
CA VAL A 229 16.76 0.40 -12.46
C VAL A 229 15.43 -0.10 -12.97
N LEU A 230 14.42 0.77 -13.02
CA LEU A 230 13.10 0.46 -13.51
C LEU A 230 12.72 1.42 -14.64
N LYS A 231 12.50 0.87 -15.82
CA LYS A 231 11.92 1.59 -16.97
C LYS A 231 10.45 1.23 -17.08
N ARG A 232 9.58 2.24 -17.12
CA ARG A 232 8.16 2.07 -17.44
C ARG A 232 7.84 2.79 -18.76
N ASN A 233 6.91 2.24 -19.51
CA ASN A 233 6.47 2.78 -20.78
C ASN A 233 4.95 2.63 -20.87
N ASP A 234 4.24 3.72 -20.67
CA ASP A 234 2.79 3.73 -20.81
C ASP A 234 2.40 3.91 -22.28
N LEU A 235 1.92 2.84 -22.88
CA LEU A 235 1.44 2.80 -24.27
C LEU A 235 0.04 3.44 -24.42
N SER A 236 -0.65 3.76 -23.32
CA SER A 236 -1.91 4.52 -23.33
C SER A 236 -1.69 6.03 -23.33
N GLY A 237 -0.46 6.48 -23.01
CA GLY A 237 -0.07 7.89 -23.07
C GLY A 237 -0.41 8.72 -21.84
N ASN A 238 -0.89 8.10 -20.74
CA ASN A 238 -1.37 8.84 -19.57
C ASN A 238 -0.29 9.08 -18.51
N GLU A 239 0.81 8.28 -18.50
CA GLU A 239 1.84 8.36 -17.47
C GLU A 239 3.25 8.62 -18.01
N GLY A 240 3.41 8.67 -19.34
CA GLY A 240 4.70 8.92 -19.98
C GLY A 240 5.64 7.70 -19.96
N ARG A 241 6.95 8.00 -19.98
CA ARG A 241 8.02 6.99 -20.10
C ARG A 241 9.12 7.21 -19.06
N PRO A 242 8.81 7.09 -17.76
CA PRO A 242 9.80 7.29 -16.71
C PRO A 242 10.86 6.19 -16.68
N LEU A 243 12.07 6.58 -16.27
CA LEU A 243 13.18 5.73 -15.87
C LEU A 243 13.52 6.06 -14.42
N MET A 244 13.34 5.10 -13.51
CA MET A 244 13.65 5.24 -12.09
C MET A 244 14.95 4.51 -11.78
N LEU A 245 15.87 5.20 -11.13
CA LEU A 245 17.11 4.65 -10.55
C LEU A 245 16.97 4.71 -9.05
N GLY A 246 17.10 3.59 -8.35
CA GLY A 246 16.88 3.55 -6.90
C GLY A 246 17.98 2.85 -6.13
N LEU A 247 18.18 3.32 -4.90
CA LEU A 247 18.99 2.70 -3.87
C LEU A 247 18.12 2.44 -2.66
N ARG A 248 18.26 1.26 -2.08
CA ARG A 248 17.48 0.81 -0.92
C ARG A 248 18.39 0.19 0.11
N GLY A 249 18.11 0.49 1.37
CA GLY A 249 18.71 -0.22 2.49
C GLY A 249 17.70 -0.38 3.61
N HIS A 250 17.71 -1.52 4.28
CA HIS A 250 16.91 -1.73 5.48
C HIS A 250 17.52 -2.82 6.34
N GLY A 251 17.20 -2.81 7.63
CA GLY A 251 17.69 -3.86 8.48
C GLY A 251 17.40 -3.69 9.95
N LYS A 252 17.82 -4.73 10.69
CA LYS A 252 17.73 -4.82 12.15
C LYS A 252 19.08 -5.25 12.68
N PRO A 253 20.08 -4.35 12.71
CA PRO A 253 21.43 -4.68 13.19
C PRO A 253 21.47 -5.11 14.67
N SER A 254 20.42 -4.81 15.42
CA SER A 254 20.23 -5.30 16.78
C SER A 254 18.75 -5.57 17.06
N ALA A 255 18.45 -6.24 18.19
CA ALA A 255 17.09 -6.46 18.64
C ALA A 255 16.34 -5.16 18.99
N ALA A 256 17.10 -4.12 19.35
CA ALA A 256 16.56 -2.82 19.76
C ALA A 256 16.43 -1.82 18.60
N PHE A 257 17.16 -1.98 17.50
CA PHE A 257 17.24 -0.97 16.45
C PHE A 257 16.87 -1.53 15.08
N SER A 258 16.01 -0.83 14.36
CA SER A 258 15.70 -1.08 12.95
C SER A 258 15.74 0.22 12.15
N TRP A 259 16.11 0.13 10.88
CA TRP A 259 16.22 1.28 10.01
C TRP A 259 15.80 0.95 8.59
N TRP A 260 15.48 1.96 7.82
CA TRP A 260 15.27 1.90 6.37
C TRP A 260 15.73 3.18 5.69
N ALA A 261 16.11 3.05 4.45
CA ALA A 261 16.39 4.15 3.56
C ALA A 261 16.04 3.75 2.13
N GLU A 262 15.33 4.60 1.43
CA GLU A 262 15.01 4.49 0.02
C GLU A 262 15.30 5.82 -0.65
N ALA A 263 16.06 5.82 -1.75
CA ALA A 263 16.31 7.00 -2.55
C ALA A 263 16.09 6.64 -4.03
N ALA A 264 15.38 7.48 -4.76
CA ALA A 264 15.15 7.27 -6.17
C ALA A 264 15.29 8.56 -6.97
N TRP A 265 15.81 8.42 -8.18
CA TRP A 265 15.92 9.49 -9.18
C TRP A 265 15.09 9.12 -10.40
N LEU A 266 14.25 10.04 -10.83
CA LEU A 266 13.38 9.89 -11.98
C LEU A 266 13.97 10.64 -13.18
N ARG A 267 14.04 9.95 -14.32
CA ARG A 267 14.50 10.44 -15.63
C ARG A 267 13.49 10.00 -16.69
N GLY A 268 13.77 10.29 -17.95
CA GLY A 268 12.87 9.98 -19.07
C GLY A 268 11.92 11.13 -19.35
N HIS A 269 10.68 10.84 -19.77
CA HIS A 269 9.70 11.84 -20.17
C HIS A 269 8.35 11.58 -19.52
N ASP A 270 7.63 12.65 -19.20
CA ASP A 270 6.23 12.59 -18.76
C ASP A 270 5.26 12.41 -19.93
N GLU A 271 3.97 12.42 -19.64
CA GLU A 271 2.89 12.31 -20.62
C GLU A 271 2.83 13.47 -21.63
N ASN A 272 3.36 14.63 -21.27
CA ASN A 272 3.39 15.84 -22.10
C ASN A 272 4.72 15.97 -22.90
N GLY A 273 5.65 15.00 -22.73
CA GLY A 273 6.96 15.03 -23.37
C GLY A 273 8.03 15.83 -22.61
N ASN A 274 7.72 16.40 -21.43
CA ASN A 274 8.70 17.08 -20.60
C ASN A 274 9.69 16.08 -20.02
N ARG A 275 10.95 16.50 -19.88
CA ARG A 275 12.01 15.64 -19.31
C ARG A 275 11.91 15.55 -17.80
N PHE A 276 11.85 14.35 -17.23
CA PHE A 276 11.95 14.17 -15.80
C PHE A 276 13.34 14.48 -15.25
N ARG A 277 13.37 15.28 -14.17
CA ARG A 277 14.53 15.58 -13.33
C ARG A 277 14.14 15.56 -11.86
N ALA A 278 13.48 14.50 -11.42
CA ALA A 278 12.87 14.39 -10.11
C ALA A 278 13.63 13.43 -9.19
N HIS A 279 13.37 13.52 -7.90
CA HIS A 279 13.95 12.63 -6.88
C HIS A 279 12.97 12.40 -5.73
N GLY A 280 13.09 11.22 -5.12
CA GLY A 280 12.37 10.82 -3.92
C GLY A 280 13.31 10.26 -2.87
N LEU A 281 12.96 10.42 -1.60
CA LEU A 281 13.69 9.92 -0.44
C LEU A 281 12.68 9.48 0.62
N ASP A 282 12.90 8.31 1.24
CA ASP A 282 12.19 7.86 2.45
C ASP A 282 13.19 7.22 3.39
N VAL A 283 13.45 7.82 4.53
CA VAL A 283 14.39 7.33 5.52
C VAL A 283 13.77 7.34 6.91
N GLY A 284 14.14 6.37 7.73
CA GLY A 284 13.70 6.36 9.11
C GLY A 284 14.35 5.27 9.94
N ALA A 285 14.11 5.36 11.24
CA ALA A 285 14.60 4.41 12.20
C ALA A 285 13.63 4.25 13.36
N THR A 286 13.62 3.06 13.94
CA THR A 286 12.86 2.72 15.13
C THR A 286 13.80 2.18 16.19
N TYR A 287 13.71 2.72 17.40
CA TYR A 287 14.39 2.21 18.56
C TYR A 287 13.38 1.62 19.56
N ARG A 288 13.65 0.41 20.03
CA ARG A 288 12.85 -0.36 20.98
C ARG A 288 13.53 -0.42 22.33
N PHE A 289 12.83 -0.09 23.37
CA PHE A 289 13.27 -0.18 24.76
C PHE A 289 12.83 -1.53 25.34
N ALA A 290 13.53 -2.60 24.97
CA ALA A 290 13.12 -3.97 25.27
C ALA A 290 13.11 -4.30 26.78
N ASP A 291 13.86 -3.57 27.59
CA ASP A 291 13.96 -3.75 29.04
C ASP A 291 12.83 -3.03 29.82
N LEU A 292 12.02 -2.22 29.13
CA LEU A 292 10.88 -1.53 29.74
C LEU A 292 9.58 -2.34 29.59
N PRO A 293 8.64 -2.23 30.54
CA PRO A 293 7.32 -2.84 30.42
C PRO A 293 6.64 -2.43 29.11
N PHE A 294 5.95 -3.37 28.45
CA PHE A 294 5.24 -3.20 27.19
C PHE A 294 6.14 -2.97 25.97
N ASP A 295 7.45 -3.18 26.05
CA ASP A 295 8.38 -3.02 24.93
C ASP A 295 8.17 -1.69 24.17
N PRO A 296 8.15 -0.51 24.82
CA PRO A 296 7.87 0.73 24.12
C PRO A 296 8.93 1.00 23.03
N ASN A 297 8.50 1.68 21.98
CA ASN A 297 9.40 2.06 20.91
C ASN A 297 9.10 3.46 20.40
N ILE A 298 10.13 4.08 19.82
CA ILE A 298 10.04 5.37 19.16
C ILE A 298 10.53 5.24 17.71
N THR A 299 9.80 5.84 16.79
CA THR A 299 10.15 5.91 15.38
C THR A 299 10.28 7.35 14.95
N LEU A 300 11.35 7.66 14.23
CA LEU A 300 11.54 8.92 13.53
C LEU A 300 11.72 8.64 12.04
N ALA A 301 11.01 9.38 11.20
CA ALA A 301 11.14 9.24 9.76
C ALA A 301 10.98 10.56 9.03
N TYR A 302 11.57 10.60 7.84
CA TYR A 302 11.46 11.71 6.91
C TYR A 302 11.30 11.15 5.49
N ALA A 303 10.28 11.64 4.79
CA ALA A 303 10.08 11.34 3.37
C ALA A 303 9.94 12.63 2.56
N ASN A 304 10.46 12.61 1.33
CA ASN A 304 10.42 13.75 0.43
C ASN A 304 10.32 13.30 -1.02
N GLY A 305 9.26 13.72 -1.71
CA GLY A 305 9.16 13.64 -3.17
C GLY A 305 9.27 15.05 -3.74
N SER A 306 10.25 15.32 -4.60
CA SER A 306 10.42 16.64 -5.22
C SER A 306 9.15 17.11 -5.92
N GLY A 307 8.96 18.42 -6.02
CA GLY A 307 7.86 19.08 -6.72
C GLY A 307 8.35 19.87 -7.92
N ASP A 308 7.42 20.24 -8.80
CA ASP A 308 7.70 21.09 -9.94
C ASP A 308 7.26 22.53 -9.69
N GLY A 309 8.23 23.41 -9.50
CA GLY A 309 7.99 24.83 -9.23
C GLY A 309 7.85 25.70 -10.47
N ASN A 310 8.12 25.17 -11.65
CA ASN A 310 8.07 25.91 -12.92
C ASN A 310 7.49 25.04 -14.06
N PRO A 311 6.25 24.57 -13.94
CA PRO A 311 5.62 23.76 -14.97
C PRO A 311 5.54 24.56 -16.30
N GLY A 312 5.98 23.96 -17.39
CA GLY A 312 5.98 24.59 -18.72
C GLY A 312 7.37 24.98 -19.25
N ASP A 313 8.46 24.76 -18.51
CA ASP A 313 9.84 24.97 -18.97
C ASP A 313 10.43 23.76 -19.73
N GLY A 314 9.62 22.72 -19.96
CA GLY A 314 10.03 21.48 -20.63
C GLY A 314 10.75 20.49 -19.72
N VAL A 315 10.83 20.77 -18.40
CA VAL A 315 11.41 19.90 -17.39
C VAL A 315 10.40 19.66 -16.28
N ASN A 316 10.08 18.41 -16.03
CA ASN A 316 9.22 18.03 -14.91
C ASN A 316 10.10 17.57 -13.72
N THR A 317 10.10 18.36 -12.64
CA THR A 317 10.85 18.07 -11.43
C THR A 317 9.99 17.44 -10.33
N GLU A 318 8.72 17.13 -10.60
CA GLU A 318 7.84 16.44 -9.69
C GLU A 318 8.13 14.93 -9.65
N PHE A 319 8.44 14.41 -8.47
CA PHE A 319 8.64 12.99 -8.27
C PHE A 319 7.30 12.24 -8.34
N ARG A 320 7.32 11.08 -8.98
CA ARG A 320 6.20 10.14 -9.05
C ARG A 320 6.69 8.75 -8.71
N GLN A 321 5.95 8.03 -7.89
CA GLN A 321 6.18 6.61 -7.68
C GLN A 321 5.68 5.82 -8.90
N THR A 322 5.56 4.52 -8.77
CA THR A 322 5.28 3.64 -9.93
C THR A 322 3.80 3.53 -10.30
N GLY A 323 2.88 4.00 -9.44
CA GLY A 323 1.45 3.73 -9.57
C GLY A 323 1.05 2.33 -9.07
N LEU A 324 2.02 1.50 -8.68
CA LEU A 324 1.82 0.16 -8.11
C LEU A 324 2.15 0.09 -6.62
N GLN A 325 2.55 1.22 -6.02
CA GLN A 325 2.82 1.32 -4.59
C GLN A 325 1.53 1.44 -3.78
N THR A 326 1.57 0.99 -2.53
CA THR A 326 0.50 1.24 -1.54
C THR A 326 1.01 2.01 -0.33
N ASN A 327 2.34 2.22 -0.23
CA ASN A 327 2.99 2.93 0.87
C ASN A 327 2.57 2.40 2.24
N GLU A 328 2.45 1.09 2.38
CA GLU A 328 2.13 0.43 3.64
C GLU A 328 3.39 -0.09 4.33
N ALA A 329 3.53 0.20 5.60
CA ALA A 329 4.64 -0.24 6.43
C ALA A 329 4.17 -0.62 7.83
N LYS A 330 5.03 -1.27 8.58
CA LYS A 330 4.89 -1.39 10.03
C LYS A 330 6.24 -1.08 10.69
N TYR A 331 6.21 -0.56 11.90
CA TYR A 331 7.43 -0.38 12.70
C TYR A 331 7.75 -1.66 13.47
N ILE A 332 7.49 -1.70 14.78
CA ILE A 332 7.64 -2.92 15.60
C ILE A 332 6.27 -3.58 15.87
N GLY A 333 5.19 -2.85 15.63
CA GLY A 333 3.82 -3.32 15.80
C GLY A 333 3.45 -4.54 14.95
N LEU A 334 2.24 -5.04 15.15
CA LEU A 334 1.73 -6.24 14.47
C LEU A 334 1.00 -5.90 13.16
N SER A 335 0.51 -4.67 13.00
CA SER A 335 -0.30 -4.23 11.86
C SER A 335 0.50 -3.33 10.93
N LYS A 336 0.33 -3.52 9.61
CA LYS A 336 0.74 -2.54 8.60
C LYS A 336 -0.24 -1.37 8.60
N PHE A 337 0.24 -0.20 8.25
CA PHE A 337 -0.54 1.04 8.12
C PHE A 337 0.08 1.94 7.03
N LYS A 338 -0.63 2.99 6.65
CA LYS A 338 -0.18 3.93 5.61
C LYS A 338 0.99 4.76 6.11
N ALA A 339 2.16 4.57 5.49
CA ALA A 339 3.43 5.21 5.91
C ALA A 339 3.38 6.74 5.87
N TYR A 340 2.48 7.31 5.06
CA TYR A 340 2.28 8.75 4.91
C TYR A 340 0.92 9.22 5.43
N GLY A 341 0.31 8.48 6.36
CA GLY A 341 -0.95 8.82 7.05
C GLY A 341 -2.18 8.10 6.50
N GLU A 342 -2.99 7.57 7.41
CA GLU A 342 -4.20 6.78 7.10
C GLU A 342 -5.30 7.58 6.40
N THR A 343 -5.42 8.85 6.72
CA THR A 343 -6.46 9.71 6.13
C THR A 343 -6.00 10.37 4.84
N LEU A 344 -4.74 10.79 4.76
CA LEU A 344 -4.18 11.38 3.56
C LEU A 344 -3.97 10.33 2.46
N ASP A 345 -3.42 9.18 2.80
CA ASP A 345 -3.18 8.02 1.92
C ASP A 345 -2.68 8.45 0.54
N SER A 346 -1.54 9.18 0.52
CA SER A 346 -1.01 9.83 -0.67
C SER A 346 0.16 9.08 -1.28
N GLU A 347 0.39 9.33 -2.55
CA GLU A 347 1.68 9.09 -3.20
C GLU A 347 2.74 10.07 -2.64
N LEU A 348 4.02 9.67 -2.65
CA LEU A 348 5.13 10.56 -2.33
C LEU A 348 5.48 11.39 -3.58
N SER A 349 4.69 12.42 -3.84
CA SER A 349 4.84 13.34 -4.95
C SER A 349 4.65 14.76 -4.48
N ASN A 350 5.57 15.66 -4.81
CA ASN A 350 5.54 17.06 -4.37
C ASN A 350 5.32 17.23 -2.85
N LEU A 351 5.64 16.21 -2.07
CA LEU A 351 5.28 16.12 -0.66
C LEU A 351 6.50 15.86 0.21
N ARG A 352 6.56 16.56 1.33
CA ARG A 352 7.52 16.38 2.41
C ARG A 352 6.76 15.92 3.64
N VAL A 353 7.17 14.80 4.24
CA VAL A 353 6.54 14.19 5.41
C VAL A 353 7.57 14.03 6.51
N MET A 354 7.32 14.58 7.69
CA MET A 354 8.04 14.28 8.93
C MET A 354 7.14 13.40 9.79
N THR A 355 7.67 12.31 10.31
CA THR A 355 6.91 11.31 11.08
C THR A 355 7.56 11.06 12.43
N LEU A 356 6.72 11.08 13.48
CA LEU A 356 7.05 10.63 14.83
C LEU A 356 6.08 9.51 15.20
N GLY A 357 6.59 8.31 15.48
CA GLY A 357 5.82 7.17 15.94
C GLY A 357 6.17 6.80 17.39
N LEU A 358 5.15 6.48 18.18
CA LEU A 358 5.28 5.89 19.51
C LEU A 358 4.53 4.57 19.50
N GLY A 359 5.20 3.47 19.82
CA GLY A 359 4.58 2.15 19.80
C GLY A 359 4.79 1.39 21.10
N ALA A 360 3.95 0.40 21.35
CA ALA A 360 4.06 -0.51 22.48
C ALA A 360 3.43 -1.88 22.17
N ARG A 361 3.86 -2.90 22.90
CA ARG A 361 3.20 -4.21 22.97
C ARG A 361 2.42 -4.31 24.27
N ALA A 362 1.13 -3.98 24.22
CA ALA A 362 0.26 -3.92 25.40
C ALA A 362 0.04 -5.30 26.04
N ALA A 363 0.09 -6.38 25.25
CA ALA A 363 -0.02 -7.76 25.70
C ALA A 363 0.52 -8.73 24.63
N PRO A 364 0.71 -10.03 24.94
CA PRO A 364 0.98 -11.04 23.92
C PRO A 364 -0.08 -11.00 22.82
N GLY A 365 0.36 -10.79 21.56
CA GLY A 365 -0.55 -10.66 20.41
C GLY A 365 -1.26 -9.32 20.28
N VAL A 366 -0.94 -8.30 21.08
CA VAL A 366 -1.54 -6.97 21.01
C VAL A 366 -0.46 -5.90 20.86
N SER A 367 -0.53 -5.08 19.81
CA SER A 367 0.32 -3.91 19.61
C SER A 367 -0.49 -2.64 19.44
N LEU A 368 0.10 -1.54 19.85
CA LEU A 368 -0.43 -0.19 19.72
C LEU A 368 0.66 0.69 19.11
N ASP A 369 0.30 1.47 18.08
CA ASP A 369 1.16 2.50 17.51
C ASP A 369 0.35 3.80 17.39
N LEU A 370 0.91 4.90 17.89
CA LEU A 370 0.42 6.26 17.72
C LEU A 370 1.41 7.01 16.82
N VAL A 371 0.95 7.50 15.68
CA VAL A 371 1.82 8.08 14.66
C VAL A 371 1.37 9.48 14.31
N TYR A 372 2.27 10.43 14.46
CA TYR A 372 2.08 11.83 14.07
C TYR A 372 2.82 12.12 12.78
N HIS A 373 2.16 12.83 11.86
CA HIS A 373 2.71 13.29 10.60
C HIS A 373 2.59 14.80 10.45
N ARG A 374 3.62 15.44 9.89
CA ARG A 374 3.62 16.82 9.46
C ARG A 374 3.92 16.89 7.97
N TYR A 375 3.08 17.62 7.19
CA TYR A 375 3.14 17.65 5.74
C TYR A 375 3.44 19.05 5.21
N ARG A 376 4.29 19.13 4.17
CA ARG A 376 4.55 20.35 3.40
C ARG A 376 4.71 20.01 1.93
N LEU A 377 4.23 20.88 1.04
CA LEU A 377 4.58 20.86 -0.38
C LEU A 377 6.01 21.32 -0.62
N ASN A 378 6.63 20.80 -1.68
CA ASN A 378 7.89 21.32 -2.23
C ASN A 378 7.63 22.49 -3.20
N ALA A 379 6.62 22.37 -4.05
CA ALA A 379 6.12 23.41 -4.96
C ALA A 379 4.63 23.67 -4.69
N TYR A 380 4.13 24.84 -5.05
CA TYR A 380 2.68 25.11 -4.98
C TYR A 380 1.93 24.22 -5.95
N ALA A 381 0.80 23.66 -5.51
CA ALA A 381 -0.06 22.81 -6.30
C ALA A 381 -1.50 22.90 -5.82
N SER A 382 -2.46 22.58 -6.68
CA SER A 382 -3.89 22.50 -6.33
C SER A 382 -4.26 21.22 -5.58
N GLU A 383 -3.45 20.16 -5.73
CA GLU A 383 -3.69 18.85 -5.15
C GLU A 383 -2.38 18.08 -4.95
N ILE A 384 -2.43 16.99 -4.20
CA ILE A 384 -1.36 15.99 -4.10
C ILE A 384 -1.76 14.81 -4.99
N ARG A 385 -0.81 14.27 -5.74
CA ARG A 385 -1.04 13.16 -6.65
C ARG A 385 -1.52 11.91 -5.89
N ASN A 386 -2.56 11.25 -6.42
CA ASN A 386 -3.09 9.96 -5.92
C ASN A 386 -3.33 9.92 -4.40
N TRP A 387 -3.94 10.95 -3.84
CA TRP A 387 -4.33 10.98 -2.45
C TRP A 387 -5.80 10.57 -2.23
N ALA A 388 -6.16 10.28 -0.98
CA ALA A 388 -7.51 9.83 -0.65
C ALA A 388 -8.51 10.97 -0.40
N LEU A 389 -8.02 12.22 -0.29
CA LEU A 389 -8.86 13.41 -0.15
C LEU A 389 -9.31 13.93 -1.52
N THR A 390 -10.41 14.68 -1.53
CA THR A 390 -10.95 15.35 -2.73
C THR A 390 -10.90 16.87 -2.61
N ALA A 391 -10.33 17.38 -1.51
CA ALA A 391 -10.16 18.81 -1.26
C ALA A 391 -9.14 19.42 -2.23
N GLN A 392 -9.35 20.69 -2.58
CA GLN A 392 -8.40 21.46 -3.39
C GLN A 392 -7.63 22.47 -2.55
N MET A 393 -6.35 22.63 -2.82
CA MET A 393 -5.51 23.65 -2.22
C MET A 393 -5.67 25.00 -2.93
N ASN A 394 -5.40 26.07 -2.21
CA ASN A 394 -5.51 27.43 -2.73
C ASN A 394 -4.40 27.74 -3.72
N THR A 395 -4.77 28.05 -4.95
CA THR A 395 -3.86 28.44 -6.05
C THR A 395 -3.85 29.94 -6.35
N LEU A 396 -4.63 30.73 -5.62
CA LEU A 396 -4.70 32.19 -5.83
C LEU A 396 -3.33 32.84 -5.56
N ALA A 397 -2.87 33.63 -6.48
CA ALA A 397 -1.58 34.30 -6.37
C ALA A 397 -1.50 35.15 -5.10
N GLY A 398 -0.40 35.03 -4.37
CA GLY A 398 -0.19 35.74 -3.08
C GLY A 398 -0.89 35.12 -1.87
N GLN A 399 -1.77 34.12 -2.06
CA GLN A 399 -2.44 33.40 -0.98
C GLN A 399 -2.02 31.93 -0.88
N GLN A 400 -1.18 31.46 -1.75
CA GLN A 400 -0.67 30.08 -1.78
C GLN A 400 0.14 29.77 -0.54
N SER A 401 0.02 28.56 -0.04
CA SER A 401 0.82 28.07 1.07
C SER A 401 1.32 26.65 0.78
N LYS A 402 2.51 26.35 1.28
CA LYS A 402 3.07 25.01 1.25
C LYS A 402 2.71 24.17 2.49
N ASP A 403 2.00 24.75 3.45
CA ASP A 403 1.56 24.08 4.66
C ASP A 403 0.33 23.23 4.40
N VAL A 404 0.52 21.94 4.13
CA VAL A 404 -0.57 20.96 3.90
C VAL A 404 -1.30 20.64 5.21
N GLY A 405 -0.59 20.63 6.35
CA GLY A 405 -1.21 20.32 7.64
C GLY A 405 -0.51 19.18 8.38
N GLN A 406 -1.28 18.46 9.17
CA GLN A 406 -0.79 17.41 10.03
C GLN A 406 -1.81 16.28 10.19
N ALA A 407 -1.37 15.08 10.59
CA ALA A 407 -2.25 13.97 10.92
C ALA A 407 -1.80 13.27 12.20
N LEU A 408 -2.76 12.61 12.83
CA LEU A 408 -2.54 11.70 13.94
C LEU A 408 -3.25 10.39 13.65
N ASP A 409 -2.49 9.30 13.66
CA ASP A 409 -2.99 7.96 13.38
C ASP A 409 -2.82 7.06 14.60
N LEU A 410 -3.83 6.24 14.86
CA LEU A 410 -3.84 5.20 15.87
C LEU A 410 -3.96 3.85 15.18
N VAL A 411 -3.01 2.96 15.44
CA VAL A 411 -2.98 1.61 14.86
C VAL A 411 -2.94 0.58 15.98
N VAL A 412 -3.91 -0.32 16.01
CA VAL A 412 -3.97 -1.41 16.99
C VAL A 412 -4.01 -2.74 16.25
N GLY A 413 -3.07 -3.60 16.57
CA GLY A 413 -2.97 -4.94 15.99
C GLY A 413 -3.29 -6.01 17.01
N PHE A 414 -4.19 -6.93 16.64
CA PHE A 414 -4.50 -8.13 17.43
C PHE A 414 -4.14 -9.39 16.64
N ARG A 415 -3.53 -10.36 17.27
CA ARG A 415 -3.23 -11.68 16.72
C ARG A 415 -3.60 -12.78 17.73
N GLY A 416 -4.05 -13.91 17.21
CA GLY A 416 -4.48 -15.02 18.07
C GLY A 416 -5.78 -14.74 18.82
N LEU A 417 -6.70 -13.99 18.22
CA LEU A 417 -7.98 -13.66 18.83
C LEU A 417 -8.76 -14.93 19.19
N PHE A 418 -9.35 -14.92 20.39
CA PHE A 418 -10.13 -16.04 20.93
C PHE A 418 -9.37 -17.38 20.95
N GLY A 419 -8.04 -17.35 21.07
CA GLY A 419 -7.20 -18.55 21.03
C GLY A 419 -6.94 -19.12 19.62
N VAL A 420 -7.52 -18.53 18.59
CA VAL A 420 -7.32 -18.94 17.19
C VAL A 420 -6.09 -18.25 16.63
N ARG A 421 -4.98 -18.96 16.48
CA ARG A 421 -3.66 -18.39 16.08
C ARG A 421 -3.71 -17.58 14.78
N ARG A 422 -4.53 -17.98 13.81
CA ARG A 422 -4.64 -17.32 12.51
C ARG A 422 -5.58 -16.12 12.51
N LEU A 423 -6.46 -16.00 13.51
CA LEU A 423 -7.41 -14.91 13.57
C LEU A 423 -6.72 -13.64 14.07
N GLY A 424 -6.79 -12.60 13.27
CA GLY A 424 -6.25 -11.28 13.57
C GLY A 424 -7.25 -10.17 13.28
N LEU A 425 -7.06 -9.04 13.97
CA LEU A 425 -7.79 -7.81 13.71
C LEU A 425 -6.79 -6.66 13.70
N ASP A 426 -6.86 -5.85 12.64
CA ASP A 426 -6.15 -4.58 12.54
C ASP A 426 -7.20 -3.46 12.64
N LEU A 427 -7.04 -2.59 13.63
CA LEU A 427 -7.81 -1.36 13.77
C LEU A 427 -6.90 -0.17 13.45
N ARG A 428 -7.30 0.66 12.52
CA ARG A 428 -6.57 1.86 12.11
C ARG A 428 -7.53 3.04 12.13
N ALA A 429 -7.15 4.13 12.76
CA ALA A 429 -7.93 5.36 12.78
C ALA A 429 -7.00 6.54 12.55
N GLY A 430 -7.36 7.44 11.63
CA GLY A 430 -6.60 8.62 11.30
C GLY A 430 -7.46 9.87 11.33
N VAL A 431 -6.86 10.99 11.76
CA VAL A 431 -7.44 12.33 11.68
C VAL A 431 -6.44 13.22 10.99
N PHE A 432 -6.87 13.85 9.89
CA PHE A 432 -6.10 14.86 9.17
C PHE A 432 -6.61 16.25 9.51
N MET A 433 -5.69 17.15 9.87
CA MET A 433 -5.95 18.53 10.20
C MET A 433 -5.35 19.41 9.11
N PRO A 434 -6.19 20.06 8.25
CA PRO A 434 -5.71 20.83 7.11
C PRO A 434 -4.95 22.08 7.54
N GLY A 435 -3.84 22.34 6.83
CA GLY A 435 -3.01 23.52 6.99
C GLY A 435 -3.47 24.70 6.12
N GLN A 436 -2.59 25.69 6.02
CA GLN A 436 -2.88 26.94 5.28
C GLN A 436 -2.99 26.72 3.77
N ALA A 437 -2.46 25.63 3.21
CA ALA A 437 -2.60 25.33 1.79
C ALA A 437 -4.06 25.21 1.34
N PHE A 438 -4.97 24.82 2.24
CA PHE A 438 -6.40 24.67 1.94
C PHE A 438 -7.22 25.93 2.20
N ARG A 439 -6.62 27.03 2.64
CA ARG A 439 -7.32 28.21 3.14
C ARG A 439 -7.09 29.43 2.28
N THR A 440 -8.11 30.27 2.19
CA THR A 440 -8.02 31.66 1.72
C THR A 440 -7.49 32.56 2.84
N ALA A 441 -7.21 33.83 2.53
CA ALA A 441 -6.70 34.81 3.50
C ALA A 441 -7.63 35.00 4.72
N ASP A 442 -8.94 34.87 4.54
CA ASP A 442 -9.97 34.96 5.60
C ASP A 442 -10.09 33.64 6.40
N GLY A 443 -9.26 32.62 6.12
CA GLY A 443 -9.27 31.33 6.80
C GLY A 443 -10.39 30.37 6.36
N ASN A 444 -11.15 30.71 5.33
CA ASN A 444 -12.15 29.85 4.72
C ASN A 444 -11.48 28.77 3.86
N LEU A 445 -12.20 27.68 3.59
CA LEU A 445 -11.74 26.64 2.67
C LEU A 445 -11.65 27.21 1.25
N ALA A 446 -10.56 26.94 0.56
CA ALA A 446 -10.38 27.37 -0.82
C ALA A 446 -11.48 26.77 -1.72
N ASN A 447 -11.92 27.56 -2.71
CA ASN A 447 -12.95 27.18 -3.70
C ASN A 447 -14.35 26.87 -3.14
N THR A 448 -14.65 27.29 -1.91
CA THR A 448 -15.98 27.16 -1.30
C THR A 448 -16.55 28.51 -0.87
N ALA A 449 -17.87 28.67 -0.90
CA ALA A 449 -18.55 29.91 -0.57
C ALA A 449 -18.53 30.16 0.96
N GLY A 450 -17.41 30.69 1.49
CA GLY A 450 -17.32 31.15 2.88
C GLY A 450 -17.31 30.06 3.95
N ARG A 451 -17.00 28.81 3.61
CA ARG A 451 -16.95 27.69 4.57
C ARG A 451 -15.54 27.49 5.12
N ARG A 452 -15.44 27.13 6.38
CA ARG A 452 -14.16 26.85 7.03
C ARG A 452 -13.69 25.42 6.75
N ALA A 453 -12.39 25.28 6.49
CA ALA A 453 -11.76 23.96 6.40
C ALA A 453 -11.88 23.20 7.73
N ASP A 454 -12.36 21.97 7.68
CA ASP A 454 -12.48 21.08 8.83
C ASP A 454 -11.67 19.79 8.62
N ARG A 455 -11.64 18.96 9.66
CA ARG A 455 -10.82 17.74 9.72
C ARG A 455 -11.40 16.64 8.86
N GLY A 456 -10.53 15.96 8.10
CA GLY A 456 -10.84 14.67 7.52
C GLY A 456 -10.55 13.54 8.50
N ALA A 457 -11.28 12.43 8.42
CA ALA A 457 -11.03 11.27 9.26
C ALA A 457 -11.22 9.95 8.49
N SER A 458 -10.47 8.94 8.91
CA SER A 458 -10.62 7.56 8.42
C SER A 458 -10.59 6.57 9.58
N VAL A 459 -11.37 5.49 9.47
CA VAL A 459 -11.34 4.35 10.38
C VAL A 459 -11.41 3.08 9.55
N ILE A 460 -10.46 2.17 9.78
CA ILE A 460 -10.38 0.89 9.10
C ILE A 460 -10.34 -0.21 10.15
N ALA A 461 -11.25 -1.18 10.05
CA ALA A 461 -11.21 -2.40 10.84
C ALA A 461 -11.06 -3.57 9.86
N LYS A 462 -9.94 -4.28 9.91
CA LYS A 462 -9.62 -5.36 8.98
C LYS A 462 -9.46 -6.67 9.74
N PHE A 463 -10.41 -7.57 9.56
CA PHE A 463 -10.30 -8.95 10.04
C PHE A 463 -9.48 -9.78 9.05
N ARG A 464 -8.68 -10.70 9.61
CA ARG A 464 -7.85 -11.65 8.84
C ARG A 464 -7.97 -13.06 9.45
N TYR A 465 -8.05 -14.06 8.55
CA TYR A 465 -8.00 -15.47 8.92
C TYR A 465 -7.09 -16.24 7.97
#